data_71509a8338cb99083f949ae0c7f2fb1c
#
_entry.id   71509a8338cb99083f949ae0c7f2fb1c
#
_cell.length_a   1.000
_cell.length_b   1.000
_cell.length_c   1.000
_cell.angle_alpha   90.00
_cell.angle_beta   90.00
_cell.angle_gamma   90.00
#
_symmetry.space_group_name_H-M   'P 1'
#
loop_
_entity.id
_entity.type
_entity.pdbx_description
1 polymer ?
#
loop_
_entity_poly.entity_id
_entity_poly.type
_entity_poly.pdbx_seq_one_letter_code
_entity_poly.pdbx_strand_id
1 'polypeptide(L)'
;FSAKGDIKIVKTKFGYHIIRIDDTKKKQTAVKLATFARKIEASQATENTIFQNAETLALALANGGNFDALVKEKGLRAQAAFGLKILDENVPGIGNQRGMVTWANKSENEVGAYKRFDTNNGHIVAVITNKTHKGLMSAAKATSRVRPILVNEKKAVLIAKTMNGATLADIATATKQTVRTADAVSM
;
A
#
# COMPACT_ATOMS: atom_id res chain seq x y z
N PHE A 1 -11.42 2.19 -56.31
CA PHE A 1 -10.21 1.71 -55.66
C PHE A 1 -10.60 0.71 -54.58
N SER A 2 -10.85 -0.53 -54.98
CA SER A 2 -11.39 -1.56 -54.07
C SER A 2 -11.09 -3.00 -54.53
N ALA A 3 -10.51 -3.19 -55.67
CA ALA A 3 -10.15 -4.52 -56.18
C ALA A 3 -8.65 -4.78 -55.98
N LYS A 4 -8.31 -6.08 -55.83
CA LYS A 4 -6.92 -6.51 -55.78
C LYS A 4 -6.21 -6.11 -57.08
N GLY A 5 -5.05 -5.48 -56.96
CA GLY A 5 -4.26 -4.95 -58.08
C GLY A 5 -4.51 -3.49 -58.39
N ASP A 6 -5.53 -2.83 -57.86
CA ASP A 6 -5.78 -1.42 -58.06
C ASP A 6 -4.61 -0.58 -57.54
N ILE A 7 -4.17 0.40 -58.37
CA ILE A 7 -3.13 1.34 -57.99
C ILE A 7 -3.70 2.77 -58.03
N LYS A 8 -3.49 3.56 -56.98
CA LYS A 8 -3.87 4.99 -56.97
C LYS A 8 -2.86 5.84 -56.22
N ILE A 9 -2.79 7.10 -56.62
CA ILE A 9 -2.09 8.13 -55.89
C ILE A 9 -3.04 8.79 -54.92
N VAL A 10 -2.71 8.78 -53.61
CA VAL A 10 -3.52 9.35 -52.53
C VAL A 10 -2.73 10.46 -51.83
N LYS A 11 -3.32 11.63 -51.71
CA LYS A 11 -2.74 12.75 -50.97
C LYS A 11 -3.16 12.66 -49.53
N THR A 12 -2.21 12.67 -48.59
CA THR A 12 -2.44 12.80 -47.16
C THR A 12 -1.71 14.00 -46.57
N LYS A 13 -1.87 14.27 -45.29
CA LYS A 13 -1.11 15.31 -44.60
C LYS A 13 0.41 15.10 -44.58
N PHE A 14 0.87 13.89 -44.90
CA PHE A 14 2.29 13.53 -44.94
C PHE A 14 2.88 13.54 -46.37
N GLY A 15 2.07 13.85 -47.40
CA GLY A 15 2.50 13.88 -48.79
C GLY A 15 1.64 13.03 -49.72
N TYR A 16 2.20 12.71 -50.89
CA TYR A 16 1.56 11.86 -51.91
C TYR A 16 2.07 10.42 -51.76
N HIS A 17 1.15 9.49 -51.77
CA HIS A 17 1.43 8.06 -51.62
C HIS A 17 0.90 7.31 -52.83
N ILE A 18 1.70 6.41 -53.37
CA ILE A 18 1.24 5.43 -54.37
C ILE A 18 0.84 4.18 -53.62
N ILE A 19 -0.43 3.82 -53.69
CA ILE A 19 -0.99 2.68 -52.93
C ILE A 19 -1.48 1.65 -53.95
N ARG A 20 -1.03 0.40 -53.78
CA ARG A 20 -1.53 -0.77 -54.50
C ARG A 20 -2.28 -1.67 -53.51
N ILE A 21 -3.41 -2.21 -53.93
CA ILE A 21 -4.15 -3.19 -53.14
C ILE A 21 -3.63 -4.57 -53.45
N ASP A 22 -2.88 -5.16 -52.53
CA ASP A 22 -2.34 -6.51 -52.70
C ASP A 22 -3.32 -7.60 -52.27
N ASP A 23 -4.19 -7.29 -51.31
CA ASP A 23 -5.25 -8.19 -50.87
C ASP A 23 -6.40 -7.43 -50.17
N THR A 24 -7.60 -8.03 -50.13
CA THR A 24 -8.76 -7.51 -49.48
C THR A 24 -9.39 -8.55 -48.54
N LYS A 25 -9.61 -8.23 -47.32
CA LYS A 25 -10.37 -9.08 -46.39
C LYS A 25 -11.88 -8.92 -46.64
N LYS A 26 -12.66 -9.91 -46.22
CA LYS A 26 -14.14 -9.81 -46.25
C LYS A 26 -14.59 -8.51 -45.60
N LYS A 27 -15.60 -7.87 -46.20
CA LYS A 27 -16.22 -6.66 -45.65
C LYS A 27 -16.64 -6.89 -44.19
N GLN A 28 -16.16 -6.06 -43.33
CA GLN A 28 -16.61 -6.02 -41.89
C GLN A 28 -17.46 -4.78 -41.70
N THR A 29 -18.46 -4.89 -40.84
CA THR A 29 -19.26 -3.73 -40.46
C THR A 29 -18.38 -2.77 -39.68
N ALA A 30 -18.15 -1.59 -40.24
CA ALA A 30 -17.49 -0.49 -39.54
C ALA A 30 -18.55 0.47 -39.01
N VAL A 31 -18.50 0.77 -37.75
CA VAL A 31 -19.39 1.73 -37.11
C VAL A 31 -18.63 3.01 -36.75
N LYS A 32 -19.22 4.15 -37.03
CA LYS A 32 -18.72 5.44 -36.59
C LYS A 32 -19.46 5.81 -35.31
N LEU A 33 -18.72 5.89 -34.22
CA LEU A 33 -19.27 6.25 -32.91
C LEU A 33 -19.03 7.74 -32.65
N ALA A 34 -20.04 8.41 -32.16
CA ALA A 34 -19.91 9.74 -31.54
C ALA A 34 -20.06 9.55 -30.04
N THR A 35 -19.06 9.98 -29.29
CA THR A 35 -19.08 9.92 -27.83
C THR A 35 -19.32 11.33 -27.30
N PHE A 36 -20.38 11.50 -26.54
CA PHE A 36 -20.61 12.68 -25.72
C PHE A 36 -20.20 12.36 -24.28
N ALA A 37 -19.21 13.07 -23.78
CA ALA A 37 -18.77 12.92 -22.39
C ALA A 37 -18.86 14.26 -21.68
N ARG A 38 -19.51 14.26 -20.51
CA ARG A 38 -19.53 15.42 -19.62
C ARG A 38 -18.84 15.03 -18.32
N LYS A 39 -17.78 15.77 -17.98
CA LYS A 39 -17.07 15.57 -16.70
C LYS A 39 -17.99 16.05 -15.56
N ILE A 40 -18.14 15.21 -14.56
CA ILE A 40 -18.83 15.58 -13.31
C ILE A 40 -17.77 16.10 -12.35
N GLU A 41 -17.87 17.36 -12.02
CA GLU A 41 -16.97 18.02 -11.06
C GLU A 41 -17.79 18.57 -9.89
N ALA A 42 -17.18 18.64 -8.72
CA ALA A 42 -17.81 19.26 -7.57
C ALA A 42 -18.03 20.76 -7.84
N SER A 43 -19.12 21.31 -7.34
CA SER A 43 -19.33 22.75 -7.40
C SER A 43 -18.43 23.45 -6.40
N GLN A 44 -18.12 24.73 -6.66
CA GLN A 44 -17.35 25.57 -5.73
C GLN A 44 -17.97 25.60 -4.33
N ALA A 45 -19.30 25.59 -4.23
CA ALA A 45 -20.00 25.53 -2.95
C ALA A 45 -19.72 24.22 -2.20
N THR A 46 -19.69 23.08 -2.93
CA THR A 46 -19.36 21.77 -2.36
C THR A 46 -17.91 21.74 -1.87
N GLU A 47 -16.99 22.21 -2.68
CA GLU A 47 -15.57 22.27 -2.31
C GLU A 47 -15.33 23.16 -1.07
N ASN A 48 -15.95 24.34 -1.03
CA ASN A 48 -15.88 25.24 0.12
C ASN A 48 -16.44 24.57 1.39
N THR A 49 -17.53 23.83 1.29
CA THR A 49 -18.11 23.11 2.43
C THR A 49 -17.17 22.04 2.96
N ILE A 50 -16.57 21.26 2.08
CA ILE A 50 -15.61 20.21 2.45
C ILE A 50 -14.35 20.83 3.08
N PHE A 51 -13.86 21.92 2.51
CA PHE A 51 -12.74 22.69 3.07
C PHE A 51 -13.05 23.16 4.51
N GLN A 52 -14.20 23.80 4.72
CA GLN A 52 -14.63 24.28 6.04
C GLN A 52 -14.75 23.14 7.05
N ASN A 53 -15.26 21.98 6.63
CA ASN A 53 -15.35 20.81 7.49
C ASN A 53 -13.96 20.29 7.89
N ALA A 54 -13.00 20.28 6.98
CA ALA A 54 -11.63 19.90 7.27
C ALA A 54 -10.93 20.90 8.21
N GLU A 55 -11.16 22.20 8.04
CA GLU A 55 -10.67 23.25 8.93
C GLU A 55 -11.28 23.11 10.34
N THR A 56 -12.59 22.90 10.44
CA THR A 56 -13.28 22.70 11.71
C THR A 56 -12.71 21.50 12.45
N LEU A 57 -12.43 20.41 11.76
CA LEU A 57 -11.80 19.23 12.35
C LEU A 57 -10.38 19.54 12.86
N ALA A 58 -9.58 20.23 12.05
CA ALA A 58 -8.24 20.64 12.46
C ALA A 58 -8.25 21.56 13.67
N LEU A 59 -9.17 22.53 13.74
CA LEU A 59 -9.36 23.41 14.90
C LEU A 59 -9.82 22.65 16.15
N ALA A 60 -10.71 21.68 16.01
CA ALA A 60 -11.14 20.84 17.13
C ALA A 60 -9.96 20.04 17.72
N LEU A 61 -9.06 19.55 16.86
CA LEU A 61 -7.82 18.89 17.30
C LEU A 61 -6.85 19.87 17.97
N ALA A 62 -6.76 21.10 17.47
CA ALA A 62 -5.96 22.17 18.08
C ALA A 62 -6.38 22.45 19.52
N ASN A 63 -7.70 22.37 19.79
CA ASN A 63 -8.29 22.59 21.09
C ASN A 63 -8.26 21.33 22.00
N GLY A 64 -7.46 20.31 21.65
CA GLY A 64 -7.30 19.09 22.44
C GLY A 64 -8.39 18.04 22.22
N GLY A 65 -9.17 18.15 21.15
CA GLY A 65 -10.20 17.16 20.81
C GLY A 65 -9.61 15.77 20.54
N ASN A 66 -10.33 14.74 20.97
CA ASN A 66 -9.95 13.36 20.70
C ASN A 66 -10.22 13.01 19.24
N PHE A 67 -9.18 12.57 18.50
CA PHE A 67 -9.27 12.27 17.07
C PHE A 67 -10.33 11.21 16.75
N ASP A 68 -10.32 10.09 17.46
CA ASP A 68 -11.24 8.97 17.22
C ASP A 68 -12.70 9.34 17.49
N ALA A 69 -12.93 10.12 18.55
CA ALA A 69 -14.26 10.63 18.88
C ALA A 69 -14.79 11.58 17.79
N LEU A 70 -13.96 12.52 17.33
CA LEU A 70 -14.31 13.46 16.26
C LEU A 70 -14.59 12.78 14.93
N VAL A 71 -13.78 11.77 14.56
CA VAL A 71 -13.98 10.96 13.35
C VAL A 71 -15.32 10.23 13.40
N LYS A 72 -15.65 9.63 14.54
CA LYS A 72 -16.93 8.92 14.75
C LYS A 72 -18.12 9.87 14.73
N GLU A 73 -18.04 11.00 15.44
CA GLU A 73 -19.10 12.02 15.48
C GLU A 73 -19.44 12.56 14.09
N LYS A 74 -18.40 12.84 13.30
CA LYS A 74 -18.56 13.41 11.95
C LYS A 74 -18.77 12.35 10.87
N GLY A 75 -18.83 11.07 11.20
CA GLY A 75 -19.01 9.97 10.23
C GLY A 75 -17.86 9.88 9.21
N LEU A 76 -16.66 10.29 9.59
CA LEU A 76 -15.48 10.28 8.73
C LEU A 76 -14.80 8.91 8.73
N ARG A 77 -14.00 8.65 7.69
CA ARG A 77 -13.21 7.43 7.59
C ARG A 77 -11.77 7.71 8.05
N ALA A 78 -11.37 7.12 9.17
CA ALA A 78 -9.97 7.10 9.58
C ALA A 78 -9.22 5.94 8.89
N GLN A 79 -7.99 6.21 8.46
CA GLN A 79 -7.10 5.21 7.93
C GLN A 79 -5.75 5.29 8.63
N ALA A 80 -5.27 4.15 9.14
CA ALA A 80 -3.97 4.08 9.77
C ALA A 80 -2.87 3.81 8.73
N ALA A 81 -1.80 4.59 8.80
CA ALA A 81 -0.59 4.39 8.03
C ALA A 81 0.55 3.98 8.97
N PHE A 82 1.04 2.74 8.82
CA PHE A 82 2.08 2.20 9.68
C PHE A 82 3.44 2.21 9.01
N GLY A 83 4.49 2.46 9.81
CA GLY A 83 5.87 2.27 9.41
C GLY A 83 6.37 3.23 8.33
N LEU A 84 5.83 4.44 8.24
CA LEU A 84 6.29 5.48 7.32
C LEU A 84 7.74 5.87 7.61
N LYS A 85 8.62 5.64 6.64
CA LYS A 85 10.04 6.00 6.71
C LYS A 85 10.27 7.35 6.03
N ILE A 86 11.34 8.01 6.41
CA ILE A 86 11.67 9.36 5.91
C ILE A 86 11.82 9.45 4.39
N LEU A 87 12.19 8.35 3.72
CA LEU A 87 12.37 8.31 2.26
C LEU A 87 11.14 7.78 1.51
N ASP A 88 10.07 7.39 2.20
CA ASP A 88 8.86 6.94 1.55
C ASP A 88 8.20 8.11 0.80
N GLU A 89 7.61 7.82 -0.33
CA GLU A 89 6.85 8.79 -1.14
C GLU A 89 5.35 8.56 -1.02
N ASN A 90 4.97 7.32 -0.73
CA ASN A 90 3.59 6.89 -0.68
C ASN A 90 3.12 6.70 0.75
N VAL A 91 1.89 7.15 1.01
CA VAL A 91 1.16 6.85 2.25
C VAL A 91 0.14 5.76 1.93
N PRO A 92 0.14 4.62 2.66
CA PRO A 92 -0.79 3.53 2.43
C PRO A 92 -2.24 4.01 2.38
N GLY A 93 -2.96 3.64 1.31
CA GLY A 93 -4.36 3.99 1.09
C GLY A 93 -4.65 5.42 0.62
N ILE A 94 -3.63 6.28 0.54
CA ILE A 94 -3.76 7.67 0.07
C ILE A 94 -2.99 7.88 -1.24
N GLY A 95 -1.87 7.15 -1.43
CA GLY A 95 -1.00 7.28 -2.59
C GLY A 95 0.18 8.21 -2.37
N ASN A 96 0.71 8.79 -3.44
CA ASN A 96 1.89 9.65 -3.38
C ASN A 96 1.58 10.95 -2.60
N GLN A 97 2.16 11.06 -1.42
CA GLN A 97 2.00 12.19 -0.50
C GLN A 97 3.31 12.48 0.25
N ARG A 98 4.36 12.78 -0.51
CA ARG A 98 5.68 13.08 0.02
C ARG A 98 5.67 14.16 1.10
N GLY A 99 4.83 15.20 0.93
CA GLY A 99 4.69 16.27 1.91
C GLY A 99 4.20 15.79 3.28
N MET A 100 3.28 14.81 3.29
CA MET A 100 2.77 14.19 4.52
C MET A 100 3.85 13.34 5.20
N VAL A 101 4.59 12.53 4.43
CA VAL A 101 5.70 11.71 4.94
C VAL A 101 6.79 12.60 5.53
N THR A 102 7.16 13.67 4.84
CA THR A 102 8.18 14.63 5.33
C THR A 102 7.72 15.28 6.62
N TRP A 103 6.47 15.75 6.68
CA TRP A 103 5.90 16.34 7.89
C TRP A 103 5.90 15.36 9.08
N ALA A 104 5.46 14.11 8.85
CA ALA A 104 5.39 13.10 9.91
C ALA A 104 6.78 12.72 10.48
N ASN A 105 7.83 12.81 9.66
CA ASN A 105 9.18 12.45 10.06
C ASN A 105 10.02 13.63 10.58
N LYS A 106 9.50 14.86 10.57
CA LYS A 106 10.20 16.00 11.18
C LYS A 106 10.38 15.80 12.69
N SER A 107 11.54 16.22 13.20
CA SER A 107 11.86 16.11 14.63
C SER A 107 10.95 16.94 15.52
N GLU A 108 10.51 18.09 15.03
CA GLU A 108 9.63 19.04 15.72
C GLU A 108 8.18 18.54 15.92
N ASN A 109 7.77 17.57 15.10
CA ASN A 109 6.41 17.03 15.16
C ASN A 109 6.38 15.79 16.05
N GLU A 110 5.79 15.89 17.22
CA GLU A 110 5.66 14.81 18.21
C GLU A 110 4.32 14.07 18.07
N VAL A 111 4.14 13.02 18.87
CA VAL A 111 2.87 12.30 18.99
C VAL A 111 1.78 13.26 19.42
N GLY A 112 0.64 13.24 18.74
CA GLY A 112 -0.45 14.19 18.89
C GLY A 112 -0.39 15.37 17.92
N ALA A 113 0.75 15.61 17.24
CA ALA A 113 0.80 16.64 16.21
C ALA A 113 -0.16 16.28 15.08
N TYR A 114 -0.87 17.28 14.60
CA TYR A 114 -1.85 17.17 13.52
C TYR A 114 -1.55 18.18 12.42
N LYS A 115 -1.98 17.87 11.20
CA LYS A 115 -1.89 18.79 10.07
C LYS A 115 -2.93 18.45 9.02
N ARG A 116 -3.50 19.49 8.39
CA ARG A 116 -4.32 19.35 7.20
C ARG A 116 -3.44 19.36 5.95
N PHE A 117 -3.78 18.52 5.00
CA PHE A 117 -3.16 18.42 3.67
C PHE A 117 -4.24 18.52 2.61
N ASP A 118 -3.96 19.29 1.58
CA ASP A 118 -4.80 19.41 0.40
C ASP A 118 -4.27 18.46 -0.67
N THR A 119 -5.15 17.68 -1.24
CA THR A 119 -4.83 16.70 -2.29
C THR A 119 -5.77 16.89 -3.48
N ASN A 120 -5.45 16.30 -4.61
CA ASN A 120 -6.30 16.35 -5.79
C ASN A 120 -7.68 15.69 -5.58
N ASN A 121 -7.82 14.85 -4.55
CA ASN A 121 -9.03 14.09 -4.25
C ASN A 121 -9.77 14.60 -2.99
N GLY A 122 -9.35 15.75 -2.45
CA GLY A 122 -9.95 16.36 -1.25
C GLY A 122 -8.96 16.71 -0.16
N HIS A 123 -9.45 16.87 1.05
CA HIS A 123 -8.67 17.29 2.21
C HIS A 123 -8.44 16.12 3.16
N ILE A 124 -7.23 16.05 3.70
CA ILE A 124 -6.83 15.02 4.67
C ILE A 124 -6.35 15.71 5.93
N VAL A 125 -6.89 15.32 7.08
CA VAL A 125 -6.35 15.71 8.38
C VAL A 125 -5.60 14.52 8.96
N ALA A 126 -4.28 14.66 9.09
CA ALA A 126 -3.41 13.63 9.62
C ALA A 126 -3.01 13.94 11.07
N VAL A 127 -2.93 12.89 11.88
CA VAL A 127 -2.47 12.97 13.28
C VAL A 127 -1.36 11.93 13.49
N ILE A 128 -0.29 12.31 14.16
CA ILE A 128 0.78 11.40 14.55
C ILE A 128 0.35 10.66 15.82
N THR A 129 0.06 9.37 15.69
CA THR A 129 -0.36 8.54 16.83
C THR A 129 0.80 7.81 17.49
N ASN A 130 1.89 7.59 16.78
CA ASN A 130 3.08 6.92 17.29
C ASN A 130 4.32 7.34 16.51
N LYS A 131 5.43 7.51 17.20
CA LYS A 131 6.75 7.80 16.62
C LYS A 131 7.77 6.83 17.18
N THR A 132 8.56 6.21 16.31
CA THR A 132 9.59 5.26 16.72
C THR A 132 10.95 5.84 16.36
N HIS A 133 11.74 6.15 17.37
CA HIS A 133 13.10 6.62 17.19
C HIS A 133 14.06 5.46 16.87
N LYS A 134 15.19 5.78 16.22
CA LYS A 134 16.26 4.81 15.99
C LYS A 134 16.78 4.28 17.32
N GLY A 135 16.83 2.97 17.46
CA GLY A 135 17.35 2.33 18.69
C GLY A 135 16.78 0.92 18.88
N LEU A 136 17.01 0.38 20.06
CA LEU A 136 16.44 -0.91 20.43
C LEU A 136 14.95 -0.81 20.66
N MET A 137 14.22 -1.77 20.13
CA MET A 137 12.78 -1.89 20.36
C MET A 137 12.52 -2.22 21.84
N SER A 138 11.52 -1.57 22.43
CA SER A 138 11.11 -1.92 23.80
C SER A 138 10.64 -3.37 23.89
N ALA A 139 10.83 -4.01 25.04
CA ALA A 139 10.43 -5.40 25.27
C ALA A 139 8.94 -5.63 24.94
N ALA A 140 8.06 -4.70 25.30
CA ALA A 140 6.63 -4.78 25.01
C ALA A 140 6.35 -4.85 23.50
N LYS A 141 6.98 -4.01 22.69
CA LYS A 141 6.84 -4.01 21.22
C LYS A 141 7.52 -5.20 20.56
N ALA A 142 8.63 -5.72 21.14
CA ALA A 142 9.38 -6.85 20.62
C ALA A 142 8.73 -8.20 20.93
N THR A 143 7.88 -8.29 21.96
CA THR A 143 7.34 -9.55 22.50
C THR A 143 6.71 -10.44 21.44
N SER A 144 5.89 -9.88 20.54
CA SER A 144 5.21 -10.66 19.51
C SER A 144 6.17 -11.38 18.55
N ARG A 145 7.33 -10.78 18.28
CA ARG A 145 8.37 -11.35 17.39
C ARG A 145 9.34 -12.24 18.11
N VAL A 146 9.77 -11.84 19.31
CA VAL A 146 10.84 -12.51 20.05
C VAL A 146 10.36 -13.68 20.86
N ARG A 147 9.15 -13.63 21.43
CA ARG A 147 8.59 -14.72 22.25
C ARG A 147 8.57 -16.07 21.56
N PRO A 148 8.12 -16.24 20.30
CA PRO A 148 8.15 -17.53 19.62
C PRO A 148 9.57 -18.10 19.49
N ILE A 149 10.55 -17.25 19.20
CA ILE A 149 11.96 -17.65 19.06
C ILE A 149 12.48 -18.16 20.40
N LEU A 150 12.34 -17.37 21.46
CA LEU A 150 12.80 -17.76 22.81
C LEU A 150 12.09 -19.01 23.36
N VAL A 151 10.80 -19.17 23.05
CA VAL A 151 10.06 -20.38 23.42
C VAL A 151 10.63 -21.61 22.72
N ASN A 152 10.95 -21.50 21.43
CA ASN A 152 11.54 -22.59 20.67
C ASN A 152 12.95 -22.91 21.13
N GLU A 153 13.78 -21.92 21.43
CA GLU A 153 15.12 -22.11 22.02
C GLU A 153 15.03 -22.85 23.36
N LYS A 154 14.15 -22.39 24.27
CA LYS A 154 13.94 -23.05 25.55
C LYS A 154 13.43 -24.48 25.40
N LYS A 155 12.51 -24.72 24.46
CA LYS A 155 12.04 -26.08 24.14
C LYS A 155 13.19 -26.96 23.62
N ALA A 156 14.02 -26.44 22.71
CA ALA A 156 15.18 -27.17 22.19
C ALA A 156 16.14 -27.57 23.31
N VAL A 157 16.45 -26.65 24.23
CA VAL A 157 17.29 -26.95 25.40
C VAL A 157 16.67 -28.04 26.30
N LEU A 158 15.36 -27.98 26.53
CA LEU A 158 14.67 -28.99 27.32
C LEU A 158 14.67 -30.37 26.63
N ILE A 159 14.42 -30.41 25.32
CA ILE A 159 14.45 -31.63 24.53
C ILE A 159 15.84 -32.23 24.51
N ALA A 160 16.88 -31.39 24.28
CA ALA A 160 18.28 -31.84 24.29
C ALA A 160 18.68 -32.52 25.60
N LYS A 161 18.16 -32.04 26.75
CA LYS A 161 18.38 -32.72 28.06
C LYS A 161 17.75 -34.08 28.17
N THR A 162 16.70 -34.38 27.39
CA THR A 162 16.05 -35.70 27.36
C THR A 162 16.67 -36.63 26.32
N MET A 163 17.53 -36.12 25.45
CA MET A 163 18.24 -36.91 24.43
C MET A 163 19.48 -37.56 25.02
N ASN A 164 19.30 -38.52 25.90
CA ASN A 164 20.41 -39.28 26.50
C ASN A 164 20.56 -40.63 25.78
N GLY A 165 21.77 -40.90 25.27
CA GLY A 165 22.11 -42.15 24.59
C GLY A 165 23.33 -42.01 23.70
N ALA A 166 24.06 -43.09 23.48
CA ALA A 166 25.23 -43.11 22.60
C ALA A 166 24.83 -43.33 21.14
N THR A 167 23.65 -43.85 20.88
CA THR A 167 23.14 -44.12 19.53
C THR A 167 21.78 -43.48 19.31
N LEU A 168 21.39 -43.33 18.02
CA LEU A 168 20.05 -42.82 17.67
C LEU A 168 18.93 -43.71 18.21
N ALA A 169 19.15 -45.02 18.30
CA ALA A 169 18.18 -45.95 18.84
C ALA A 169 17.97 -45.73 20.35
N ASP A 170 19.04 -45.47 21.11
CA ASP A 170 18.95 -45.14 22.54
C ASP A 170 18.17 -43.85 22.77
N ILE A 171 18.49 -42.81 21.98
CA ILE A 171 17.79 -41.52 22.05
C ILE A 171 16.31 -41.68 21.68
N ALA A 172 16.01 -42.45 20.64
CA ALA A 172 14.62 -42.74 20.25
C ALA A 172 13.82 -43.38 21.37
N THR A 173 14.44 -44.36 22.05
CA THR A 173 13.83 -45.04 23.20
C THR A 173 13.64 -44.07 24.37
N ALA A 174 14.67 -43.30 24.74
CA ALA A 174 14.61 -42.32 25.82
C ALA A 174 13.54 -41.22 25.59
N THR A 175 13.36 -40.77 24.34
CA THR A 175 12.42 -39.74 23.98
C THR A 175 11.06 -40.25 23.53
N LYS A 176 10.86 -41.57 23.47
CA LYS A 176 9.65 -42.27 22.95
C LYS A 176 9.33 -41.82 21.50
N GLN A 177 10.33 -41.65 20.69
CA GLN A 177 10.21 -41.25 19.28
C GLN A 177 10.73 -42.37 18.38
N THR A 178 10.37 -42.31 17.09
CA THR A 178 10.89 -43.24 16.07
C THR A 178 12.01 -42.58 15.25
N VAL A 179 13.08 -43.33 14.95
CA VAL A 179 14.12 -42.90 14.03
C VAL A 179 13.51 -42.78 12.63
N ARG A 180 13.71 -41.67 11.96
CA ARG A 180 13.28 -41.42 10.56
C ARG A 180 14.47 -41.07 9.72
N THR A 181 14.44 -41.49 8.47
CA THR A 181 15.41 -41.08 7.46
C THR A 181 14.91 -39.86 6.76
N ALA A 182 15.77 -38.87 6.57
CA ALA A 182 15.50 -37.72 5.74
C ALA A 182 16.33 -37.82 4.45
N ASP A 183 15.65 -37.93 3.33
CA ASP A 183 16.28 -38.01 2.00
C ASP A 183 16.39 -36.59 1.40
N ALA A 184 17.44 -36.38 0.59
CA ALA A 184 17.68 -35.15 -0.16
C ALA A 184 17.78 -33.87 0.70
N VAL A 185 18.47 -33.91 1.83
CA VAL A 185 18.78 -32.74 2.65
C VAL A 185 19.86 -31.91 1.95
N SER A 186 19.54 -30.69 1.49
CA SER A 186 20.51 -29.69 1.04
C SER A 186 20.81 -28.69 2.16
N MET A 187 22.09 -28.37 2.32
CA MET A 187 22.55 -27.27 3.20
C MET A 187 22.62 -25.97 2.43
#